data_f0fa1299760a92a2feb79de12d0bf1b1
#
_entry.id   f0fa1299760a92a2feb79de12d0bf1b1
#
_cell.length_a   1.000
_cell.length_b   1.000
_cell.length_c   1.000
_cell.angle_alpha   90.00
_cell.angle_beta   90.00
_cell.angle_gamma   90.00
#
_symmetry.space_group_name_H-M   'P 1'
#
loop_
_entity.id
_entity.type
_entity.pdbx_description
1 polymer ?
#
loop_
_entity_poly.entity_id
_entity_poly.type
_entity_poly.pdbx_seq_one_letter_code
_entity_poly.pdbx_strand_id
1 'polypeptide(L)'
;MKLLVDVTRPGLALLLSLGLAACGGESSTSGSTTQSAAPVGTFASQVEAGAEAYATNCAICHGANLEGSTLGPLLSGFSWVRRWGTQTPTLLLGNIQANMPPGGNESITEEDYLNIVAHMLQVNGVDG
;
A
#
# COMPACT_ATOMS: atom_id res chain seq x y z
N MET A 1 -35.21 31.86 3.22
CA MET A 1 -34.69 33.23 3.03
C MET A 1 -33.74 33.15 1.83
N LYS A 2 -34.22 33.69 0.71
CA LYS A 2 -33.52 33.67 -0.59
C LYS A 2 -32.48 34.79 -0.62
N LEU A 3 -31.29 34.48 -1.09
CA LEU A 3 -30.39 35.51 -1.63
C LEU A 3 -29.84 35.02 -2.96
N LEU A 4 -30.47 35.53 -4.01
CA LEU A 4 -29.97 35.55 -5.38
C LEU A 4 -28.92 36.67 -5.46
N VAL A 5 -27.75 36.35 -5.99
CA VAL A 5 -26.85 37.37 -6.53
C VAL A 5 -26.57 37.03 -8.00
N ASP A 6 -27.20 37.82 -8.81
CA ASP A 6 -27.04 37.96 -10.24
C ASP A 6 -25.90 38.96 -10.48
N VAL A 7 -24.89 38.61 -11.26
CA VAL A 7 -23.93 39.56 -11.82
C VAL A 7 -23.67 39.25 -13.29
N THR A 8 -24.23 40.06 -14.07
CA THR A 8 -24.24 40.25 -15.50
C THR A 8 -22.88 40.80 -16.05
N ARG A 9 -22.27 40.12 -17.05
CA ARG A 9 -21.70 40.57 -18.33
C ARG A 9 -20.95 41.91 -18.44
N PRO A 10 -20.26 42.23 -19.60
CA PRO A 10 -19.56 41.46 -20.64
C PRO A 10 -18.16 42.00 -20.99
N GLY A 11 -17.40 41.32 -21.82
CA GLY A 11 -16.15 41.88 -22.36
C GLY A 11 -15.58 41.04 -23.51
N LEU A 12 -16.10 41.35 -24.68
CA LEU A 12 -15.60 40.89 -25.96
C LEU A 12 -14.27 41.60 -26.28
N ALA A 13 -13.19 40.86 -26.53
CA ALA A 13 -12.00 41.34 -27.21
C ALA A 13 -11.38 40.22 -28.04
N LEU A 14 -11.61 40.35 -29.33
CA LEU A 14 -11.05 39.60 -30.45
C LEU A 14 -9.62 40.11 -30.70
N LEU A 15 -8.60 39.27 -30.61
CA LEU A 15 -7.32 39.53 -31.26
C LEU A 15 -6.82 38.26 -31.92
N LEU A 16 -6.90 38.31 -33.27
CA LEU A 16 -6.14 37.43 -34.16
C LEU A 16 -4.64 37.70 -34.01
N SER A 17 -3.85 36.65 -33.80
CA SER A 17 -2.44 36.67 -34.19
C SER A 17 -2.09 35.34 -34.84
N LEU A 18 -1.85 35.39 -36.16
CA LEU A 18 -1.15 34.38 -36.95
C LEU A 18 0.30 34.30 -36.45
N GLY A 19 0.80 33.07 -36.24
CA GLY A 19 2.21 32.85 -35.92
C GLY A 19 2.61 31.39 -36.14
N LEU A 20 3.10 31.14 -37.33
CA LEU A 20 4.08 30.16 -37.87
C LEU A 20 4.27 28.80 -37.17
N ALA A 21 4.16 27.79 -38.02
CA ALA A 21 4.64 26.43 -37.88
C ALA A 21 6.12 26.36 -37.48
N ALA A 22 6.41 25.50 -36.47
CA ALA A 22 7.71 24.88 -36.30
C ALA A 22 7.49 23.38 -36.13
N CYS A 23 7.84 22.61 -37.14
CA CYS A 23 8.08 21.18 -37.04
C CYS A 23 9.24 20.95 -36.05
N GLY A 24 9.02 20.13 -35.06
CA GLY A 24 10.06 19.73 -34.13
C GLY A 24 9.74 18.35 -33.54
N GLY A 25 10.32 17.32 -34.15
CA GLY A 25 10.80 16.08 -33.53
C GLY A 25 9.87 15.32 -32.60
N GLU A 26 9.14 14.33 -33.13
CA GLU A 26 8.67 13.19 -32.34
C GLU A 26 9.86 12.41 -31.84
N SER A 27 10.32 12.72 -30.65
CA SER A 27 11.10 11.78 -29.85
C SER A 27 10.12 10.81 -29.22
N SER A 28 10.00 9.64 -29.79
CA SER A 28 9.38 8.47 -29.15
C SER A 28 10.23 8.09 -27.93
N THR A 29 9.97 8.75 -26.83
CA THR A 29 10.46 8.29 -25.54
C THR A 29 9.62 7.08 -25.17
N SER A 30 10.21 5.89 -25.32
CA SER A 30 9.76 4.65 -24.75
C SER A 30 9.52 4.91 -23.26
N GLY A 31 8.29 5.17 -22.90
CA GLY A 31 7.87 5.34 -21.52
C GLY A 31 8.07 4.03 -20.79
N SER A 32 9.21 3.91 -20.13
CA SER A 32 9.32 3.01 -18.97
C SER A 32 8.22 3.43 -18.04
N THR A 33 7.15 2.68 -17.96
CA THR A 33 6.15 2.78 -16.91
C THR A 33 6.85 2.43 -15.62
N THR A 34 7.49 3.42 -15.03
CA THR A 34 7.74 3.40 -13.60
C THR A 34 6.35 3.41 -12.98
N GLN A 35 5.88 2.25 -12.58
CA GLN A 35 4.75 2.15 -11.67
C GLN A 35 5.13 3.02 -10.47
N SER A 36 4.58 4.23 -10.45
CA SER A 36 4.62 5.08 -9.26
C SER A 36 3.85 4.29 -8.22
N ALA A 37 4.59 3.63 -7.33
CA ALA A 37 3.99 3.05 -6.15
C ALA A 37 3.18 4.16 -5.50
N ALA A 38 1.90 3.93 -5.25
CA ALA A 38 1.08 4.83 -4.47
C ALA A 38 1.85 5.16 -3.18
N PRO A 39 1.77 6.38 -2.65
CA PRO A 39 2.48 6.72 -1.44
C PRO A 39 2.06 5.72 -0.36
N VAL A 40 3.00 4.87 0.02
CA VAL A 40 2.80 3.91 1.11
C VAL A 40 2.43 4.75 2.31
N GLY A 41 1.31 4.45 2.94
CA GLY A 41 0.83 5.17 4.12
C GLY A 41 1.88 5.24 5.23
N THR A 42 1.62 6.00 6.26
CA THR A 42 2.48 5.99 7.46
C THR A 42 2.52 4.60 8.06
N PHE A 43 3.56 4.26 8.81
CA PHE A 43 3.63 2.97 9.50
C PHE A 43 2.38 2.70 10.34
N ALA A 44 1.87 3.71 11.06
CA ALA A 44 0.64 3.59 11.84
C ALA A 44 -0.58 3.20 10.98
N SER A 45 -0.77 3.83 9.82
CA SER A 45 -1.89 3.49 8.93
C SER A 45 -1.74 2.10 8.31
N GLN A 46 -0.51 1.67 8.02
CA GLN A 46 -0.24 0.31 7.56
C GLN A 46 -0.53 -0.73 8.63
N VAL A 47 -0.23 -0.42 9.89
CA VAL A 47 -0.52 -1.30 11.03
C VAL A 47 -2.02 -1.53 11.19
N GLU A 48 -2.83 -0.46 11.10
CA GLU A 48 -4.29 -0.55 11.20
C GLU A 48 -4.86 -1.39 10.05
N ALA A 49 -4.51 -1.07 8.81
CA ALA A 49 -4.93 -1.86 7.64
C ALA A 49 -4.43 -3.31 7.72
N GLY A 50 -3.21 -3.51 8.22
CA GLY A 50 -2.61 -4.81 8.40
C GLY A 50 -3.30 -5.67 9.44
N ALA A 51 -3.84 -5.08 10.50
CA ALA A 51 -4.63 -5.80 11.48
C ALA A 51 -5.92 -6.39 10.86
N GLU A 52 -6.60 -5.61 10.02
CA GLU A 52 -7.80 -6.05 9.31
C GLU A 52 -7.48 -7.14 8.27
N ALA A 53 -6.43 -6.94 7.47
CA ALA A 53 -5.98 -7.91 6.48
C ALA A 53 -5.52 -9.22 7.15
N TYR A 54 -4.81 -9.14 8.28
CA TYR A 54 -4.40 -10.29 9.08
C TYR A 54 -5.59 -11.05 9.63
N ALA A 55 -6.55 -10.36 10.23
CA ALA A 55 -7.76 -10.97 10.79
C ALA A 55 -8.53 -11.77 9.74
N THR A 56 -8.58 -11.27 8.52
CA THR A 56 -9.30 -11.90 7.41
C THR A 56 -8.56 -13.10 6.83
N ASN A 57 -7.23 -13.01 6.68
CA ASN A 57 -6.47 -13.95 5.86
C ASN A 57 -5.56 -14.90 6.65
N CYS A 58 -5.14 -14.52 7.86
CA CYS A 58 -4.09 -15.20 8.60
C CYS A 58 -4.55 -15.77 9.95
N ALA A 59 -5.48 -15.09 10.62
CA ALA A 59 -5.89 -15.38 11.99
C ALA A 59 -6.48 -16.79 12.15
N ILE A 60 -7.14 -17.32 11.14
CA ILE A 60 -7.72 -18.68 11.19
C ILE A 60 -6.68 -19.76 11.49
N CYS A 61 -5.44 -19.56 11.05
CA CYS A 61 -4.35 -20.49 11.29
C CYS A 61 -3.41 -20.01 12.41
N HIS A 62 -3.16 -18.71 12.50
CA HIS A 62 -2.13 -18.17 13.38
C HIS A 62 -2.66 -17.55 14.68
N GLY A 63 -4.00 -17.64 14.90
CA GLY A 63 -4.64 -17.03 16.06
C GLY A 63 -4.91 -15.53 15.86
N ALA A 64 -5.96 -15.03 16.53
CA ALA A 64 -6.40 -13.63 16.36
C ALA A 64 -5.38 -12.60 16.87
N ASN A 65 -4.55 -13.01 17.84
CA ASN A 65 -3.52 -12.16 18.45
C ASN A 65 -2.10 -12.67 18.14
N LEU A 66 -1.90 -13.34 17.03
CA LEU A 66 -0.63 -13.93 16.58
C LEU A 66 -0.10 -15.03 17.52
N GLU A 67 -0.94 -15.58 18.39
CA GLU A 67 -0.60 -16.59 19.41
C GLU A 67 -0.40 -18.00 18.85
N GLY A 68 -0.73 -18.20 17.57
CA GLY A 68 -0.68 -19.51 16.94
C GLY A 68 -1.91 -20.38 17.22
N SER A 69 -1.95 -21.56 16.61
CA SER A 69 -2.98 -22.57 16.81
C SER A 69 -2.43 -23.96 16.44
N THR A 70 -3.31 -24.95 16.37
CA THR A 70 -2.96 -26.28 15.82
C THR A 70 -2.68 -26.26 14.32
N LEU A 71 -3.12 -25.21 13.61
CA LEU A 71 -2.98 -25.07 12.16
C LEU A 71 -1.77 -24.24 11.75
N GLY A 72 -1.27 -23.36 12.62
CA GLY A 72 -0.14 -22.49 12.33
C GLY A 72 0.64 -22.06 13.56
N PRO A 73 1.94 -21.84 13.41
CA PRO A 73 2.78 -21.41 14.52
C PRO A 73 2.42 -20.02 15.03
N LEU A 74 2.83 -19.71 16.25
CA LEU A 74 2.76 -18.37 16.81
C LEU A 74 3.63 -17.40 15.98
N LEU A 75 3.16 -16.18 15.80
CA LEU A 75 3.80 -15.10 15.04
C LEU A 75 4.20 -13.92 15.93
N SER A 76 4.27 -14.12 17.25
CA SER A 76 4.66 -13.10 18.21
C SER A 76 5.59 -13.67 19.30
N GLY A 77 6.22 -12.76 20.06
CA GLY A 77 7.01 -13.10 21.23
C GLY A 77 8.40 -13.66 20.91
N PHE A 78 9.04 -14.23 21.95
CA PHE A 78 10.47 -14.58 21.93
C PHE A 78 10.90 -15.47 20.76
N SER A 79 10.13 -16.51 20.43
CA SER A 79 10.48 -17.43 19.34
C SER A 79 10.45 -16.76 17.96
N TRP A 80 9.49 -15.86 17.77
CA TRP A 80 9.39 -15.08 16.55
C TRP A 80 10.53 -14.05 16.45
N VAL A 81 10.76 -13.28 17.53
CA VAL A 81 11.84 -12.29 17.60
C VAL A 81 13.20 -12.94 17.38
N ARG A 82 13.45 -14.11 17.96
CA ARG A 82 14.71 -14.86 17.74
C ARG A 82 14.93 -15.24 16.27
N ARG A 83 13.86 -15.50 15.53
CA ARG A 83 13.94 -15.89 14.11
C ARG A 83 14.04 -14.67 13.18
N TRP A 84 13.25 -13.66 13.45
CA TRP A 84 13.03 -12.53 12.54
C TRP A 84 13.61 -11.20 13.02
N GLY A 85 13.89 -11.04 14.31
CA GLY A 85 14.31 -9.77 14.90
C GLY A 85 15.65 -9.22 14.36
N THR A 86 16.45 -10.04 13.69
CA THR A 86 17.70 -9.61 13.01
C THR A 86 17.56 -9.58 11.50
N GLN A 87 16.39 -9.94 10.97
CA GLN A 87 16.12 -9.96 9.54
C GLN A 87 15.51 -8.63 9.11
N THR A 88 15.62 -8.33 7.82
CA THR A 88 14.96 -7.14 7.27
C THR A 88 13.46 -7.38 7.07
N PRO A 89 12.62 -6.34 7.17
CA PRO A 89 11.19 -6.46 6.84
C PRO A 89 10.95 -7.02 5.42
N THR A 90 11.82 -6.70 4.47
CA THR A 90 11.75 -7.22 3.09
C THR A 90 11.92 -8.74 3.03
N LEU A 91 12.80 -9.32 3.84
CA LEU A 91 12.96 -10.78 3.90
C LEU A 91 11.72 -11.45 4.52
N LEU A 92 11.15 -10.85 5.55
CA LEU A 92 9.90 -11.33 6.15
C LEU A 92 8.77 -11.27 5.13
N LEU A 93 8.61 -10.15 4.44
CA LEU A 93 7.61 -9.94 3.38
C LEU A 93 7.74 -11.01 2.29
N GLY A 94 8.93 -11.18 1.72
CA GLY A 94 9.17 -12.18 0.68
C GLY A 94 8.90 -13.61 1.14
N ASN A 95 9.20 -13.93 2.41
CA ASN A 95 8.88 -15.24 2.97
C ASN A 95 7.37 -15.46 3.09
N ILE A 96 6.61 -14.45 3.52
CA ILE A 96 5.16 -14.55 3.67
C ILE A 96 4.51 -14.66 2.29
N GLN A 97 4.85 -13.81 1.35
CA GLN A 97 4.33 -13.84 -0.02
C GLN A 97 4.57 -15.19 -0.71
N ALA A 98 5.73 -15.79 -0.50
CA ALA A 98 6.07 -17.05 -1.13
C ALA A 98 5.40 -18.29 -0.51
N ASN A 99 5.02 -18.22 0.76
CA ASN A 99 4.62 -19.42 1.51
C ASN A 99 3.24 -19.33 2.18
N MET A 100 2.64 -18.15 2.25
CA MET A 100 1.41 -17.91 3.02
C MET A 100 0.34 -17.17 2.21
N PRO A 101 -0.91 -17.60 2.32
CA PRO A 101 -1.35 -18.86 2.93
C PRO A 101 -0.91 -20.06 2.11
N PRO A 102 -0.78 -21.27 2.72
CA PRO A 102 -0.47 -22.47 1.98
C PRO A 102 -1.47 -22.72 0.85
N GLY A 103 -0.99 -22.91 -0.38
CA GLY A 103 -1.83 -23.04 -1.57
C GLY A 103 -2.13 -21.72 -2.28
N GLY A 104 -1.67 -20.59 -1.73
CA GLY A 104 -1.87 -19.26 -2.30
C GLY A 104 -3.26 -18.68 -2.02
N ASN A 105 -3.38 -17.38 -2.16
CA ASN A 105 -4.65 -16.66 -2.15
C ASN A 105 -4.53 -15.42 -3.05
N GLU A 106 -5.08 -15.49 -4.24
CA GLU A 106 -5.03 -14.39 -5.23
C GLU A 106 -5.80 -13.13 -4.78
N SER A 107 -6.62 -13.24 -3.73
CA SER A 107 -7.34 -12.09 -3.19
C SER A 107 -6.49 -11.22 -2.25
N ILE A 108 -5.34 -11.71 -1.79
CA ILE A 108 -4.42 -10.94 -0.97
C ILE A 108 -3.51 -10.12 -1.88
N THR A 109 -3.68 -8.81 -1.83
CA THR A 109 -2.87 -7.89 -2.65
C THR A 109 -1.45 -7.75 -2.10
N GLU A 110 -0.55 -7.21 -2.90
CA GLU A 110 0.80 -6.86 -2.44
C GLU A 110 0.77 -5.83 -1.30
N GLU A 111 -0.17 -4.90 -1.34
CA GLU A 111 -0.40 -3.92 -0.28
C GLU A 111 -0.87 -4.59 1.01
N ASP A 112 -1.78 -5.57 0.93
CA ASP A 112 -2.21 -6.32 2.12
C ASP A 112 -1.04 -7.05 2.78
N TYR A 113 -0.16 -7.67 2.00
CA TYR A 113 1.03 -8.32 2.55
C TYR A 113 1.98 -7.32 3.24
N LEU A 114 2.19 -6.14 2.66
CA LEU A 114 2.99 -5.07 3.27
C LEU A 114 2.37 -4.62 4.60
N ASN A 115 1.07 -4.40 4.61
CA ASN A 115 0.34 -3.97 5.79
C ASN A 115 0.34 -5.05 6.88
N ILE A 116 0.16 -6.33 6.53
CA ILE A 116 0.27 -7.46 7.46
C ILE A 116 1.66 -7.50 8.10
N VAL A 117 2.72 -7.30 7.33
CA VAL A 117 4.09 -7.23 7.87
C VAL A 117 4.23 -6.09 8.85
N ALA A 118 3.70 -4.90 8.55
CA ALA A 118 3.73 -3.76 9.47
C ALA A 118 3.01 -4.09 10.80
N HIS A 119 1.84 -4.71 10.73
CA HIS A 119 1.11 -5.17 11.91
C HIS A 119 1.91 -6.19 12.74
N MET A 120 2.49 -7.19 12.09
CA MET A 120 3.33 -8.20 12.76
C MET A 120 4.55 -7.57 13.44
N LEU A 121 5.21 -6.62 12.79
CA LEU A 121 6.36 -5.90 13.34
C LEU A 121 5.95 -5.11 14.58
N GLN A 122 4.86 -4.36 14.54
CA GLN A 122 4.38 -3.59 15.68
C GLN A 122 4.04 -4.48 16.87
N VAL A 123 3.32 -5.58 16.67
CA VAL A 123 2.99 -6.54 17.75
C VAL A 123 4.26 -7.11 18.39
N ASN A 124 5.36 -7.17 17.66
CA ASN A 124 6.65 -7.64 18.15
C ASN A 124 7.60 -6.52 18.62
N GLY A 125 7.08 -5.31 18.83
CA GLY A 125 7.79 -4.20 19.47
C GLY A 125 8.63 -3.35 18.54
N VAL A 126 8.31 -3.34 17.24
CA VAL A 126 8.91 -2.40 16.29
C VAL A 126 7.99 -1.20 16.16
N ASP A 127 8.49 -0.05 16.56
CA ASP A 127 7.82 1.25 16.40
C ASP A 127 8.36 1.94 15.15
N GLY A 128 7.47 2.60 14.39
CA GLY A 128 7.80 3.31 13.14
C GLY A 128 8.20 4.76 13.36
#